data_aa8ab05e05937a3ac7bd8a863186f01a
#
_entry.id   aa8ab05e05937a3ac7bd8a863186f01a
#
_cell.length_a   1.000
_cell.length_b   1.000
_cell.length_c   1.000
_cell.angle_alpha   90.00
_cell.angle_beta   90.00
_cell.angle_gamma   90.00
#
_symmetry.space_group_name_H-M   'P 1'
#
loop_
_entity.id
_entity.type
_entity.pdbx_description
1 polymer ?
#
loop_
_entity_poly.entity_id
_entity_poly.type
_entity_poly.pdbx_seq_one_letter_code
_entity_poly.pdbx_strand_id
1 'polypeptide(L)'
;MSELRLKYNLKILLKISKLAKSVYYYTLAKENKDDKNKEIIEKIREIFINNKERYGYRRITLELKNQNYNVNHKKVYRIMVKLGLKPLKRNKRKYSSYKGTVGKIADNLIKRNFTANNPNEKWYTDVTEFNLRGEKCYLSPILDGFNGEIISYNTSKSPNLAQIDDMLNKTFKKVGNLEGLIFHSDQGWQYQHQPYQQRLKNNGIKQSMSRKGNSMDNGMMENFFGLLKTEMFYDQENCYETLDDLIKAIDDYIYYYNYDRIKEKLKGLSPVNYRLQSSSI
;
A
#
# COMPACT_ATOMS: atom_id res chain seq x y z
N MET A 1 18.97 -0.53 43.64
CA MET A 1 18.13 -0.76 44.86
C MET A 1 17.63 -2.19 44.94
N SER A 2 17.10 -2.79 43.87
CA SER A 2 16.60 -4.18 43.89
C SER A 2 17.67 -5.21 44.27
N GLU A 3 18.89 -5.09 43.77
CA GLU A 3 20.02 -5.93 44.13
C GLU A 3 20.46 -5.77 45.61
N LEU A 4 20.46 -4.52 46.08
CA LEU A 4 20.82 -4.25 47.49
C LEU A 4 19.79 -4.74 48.49
N ARG A 5 18.53 -4.93 48.07
CA ARG A 5 17.46 -5.48 48.91
C ARG A 5 17.73 -6.93 49.31
N LEU A 6 18.50 -7.67 48.55
CA LEU A 6 18.93 -9.05 48.89
C LEU A 6 19.88 -9.09 50.09
N LYS A 7 20.58 -7.97 50.37
CA LYS A 7 21.59 -7.89 51.44
C LYS A 7 21.18 -6.98 52.58
N TYR A 8 20.25 -6.00 52.36
CA TYR A 8 19.90 -4.97 53.34
C TYR A 8 18.41 -4.76 53.45
N ASN A 9 17.96 -4.32 54.66
CA ASN A 9 16.57 -4.05 54.91
C ASN A 9 16.07 -2.86 54.04
N LEU A 10 14.92 -3.04 53.40
CA LEU A 10 14.31 -2.04 52.51
C LEU A 10 14.10 -0.70 53.19
N LYS A 11 13.69 -0.67 54.49
CA LYS A 11 13.43 0.56 55.24
C LYS A 11 14.69 1.42 55.38
N ILE A 12 15.86 0.78 55.57
CA ILE A 12 17.17 1.44 55.65
C ILE A 12 17.58 1.98 54.26
N LEU A 13 17.41 1.18 53.22
CA LEU A 13 17.71 1.59 51.85
C LEU A 13 16.87 2.78 51.41
N LEU A 14 15.60 2.79 51.70
CA LEU A 14 14.71 3.90 51.37
C LEU A 14 15.09 5.20 52.12
N LYS A 15 15.50 5.08 53.42
CA LYS A 15 15.95 6.20 54.20
C LYS A 15 17.24 6.82 53.66
N ILE A 16 18.20 5.97 53.29
CA ILE A 16 19.49 6.41 52.70
C ILE A 16 19.30 7.04 51.31
N SER A 17 18.48 6.43 50.47
CA SER A 17 18.22 6.92 49.09
C SER A 17 17.23 8.08 49.04
N LYS A 18 16.63 8.46 50.16
CA LYS A 18 15.56 9.48 50.26
C LYS A 18 14.38 9.20 49.30
N LEU A 19 14.11 7.97 48.97
CA LEU A 19 13.03 7.54 48.11
C LEU A 19 11.77 7.21 48.92
N ALA A 20 10.62 7.71 48.49
CA ALA A 20 9.34 7.30 49.08
C ALA A 20 9.05 5.81 48.74
N LYS A 21 8.48 5.08 49.69
CA LYS A 21 8.12 3.67 49.53
C LYS A 21 7.17 3.44 48.35
N SER A 22 6.25 4.37 48.10
CA SER A 22 5.34 4.34 46.95
C SER A 22 6.07 4.42 45.61
N VAL A 23 7.10 5.29 45.50
CA VAL A 23 7.91 5.44 44.29
C VAL A 23 8.71 4.14 44.01
N TYR A 24 9.27 3.53 45.04
CA TYR A 24 9.99 2.26 44.90
C TYR A 24 9.09 1.15 44.34
N TYR A 25 7.90 0.95 44.97
CA TYR A 25 6.98 -0.09 44.47
C TYR A 25 6.37 0.26 43.11
N TYR A 26 6.14 1.55 42.84
CA TYR A 26 5.71 1.98 41.48
C TYR A 26 6.74 1.65 40.42
N THR A 27 8.04 1.87 40.68
CA THR A 27 9.11 1.55 39.76
C THR A 27 9.22 0.04 39.52
N LEU A 28 9.20 -0.76 40.61
CA LEU A 28 9.18 -2.22 40.48
C LEU A 28 7.97 -2.75 39.68
N ALA A 29 6.78 -2.18 39.94
CA ALA A 29 5.59 -2.56 39.19
C ALA A 29 5.67 -2.15 37.72
N LYS A 30 6.45 -1.10 37.40
CA LYS A 30 6.70 -0.66 36.04
C LYS A 30 7.67 -1.59 35.32
N GLU A 31 8.74 -2.04 35.98
CA GLU A 31 9.69 -3.04 35.47
C GLU A 31 8.99 -4.36 35.16
N ASN A 32 8.13 -4.84 36.08
CA ASN A 32 7.32 -6.05 35.86
C ASN A 32 6.27 -5.90 34.75
N LYS A 33 5.81 -4.66 34.46
CA LYS A 33 4.95 -4.39 33.31
C LYS A 33 5.70 -4.44 31.97
N ASP A 34 6.95 -4.03 31.94
CA ASP A 34 7.79 -4.14 30.73
C ASP A 34 8.06 -5.62 30.38
N ASP A 35 8.22 -6.51 31.36
CA ASP A 35 8.30 -7.96 31.15
C ASP A 35 6.99 -8.54 30.57
N LYS A 36 5.83 -8.12 31.06
CA LYS A 36 4.53 -8.55 30.52
C LYS A 36 4.27 -8.09 29.08
N ASN A 37 5.00 -7.11 28.59
CA ASN A 37 4.89 -6.62 27.23
C ASN A 37 5.98 -7.16 26.30
N LYS A 38 6.93 -7.95 26.79
CA LYS A 38 8.09 -8.42 26.04
C LYS A 38 7.67 -9.14 24.75
N GLU A 39 6.75 -10.09 24.86
CA GLU A 39 6.20 -10.81 23.71
C GLU A 39 5.56 -9.87 22.67
N ILE A 40 4.73 -8.93 23.12
CA ILE A 40 4.08 -7.96 22.22
C ILE A 40 5.11 -7.03 21.56
N ILE A 41 6.17 -6.64 22.27
CA ILE A 41 7.26 -5.82 21.74
C ILE A 41 8.00 -6.59 20.65
N GLU A 42 8.30 -7.87 20.87
CA GLU A 42 8.96 -8.73 19.88
C GLU A 42 8.08 -8.92 18.64
N LYS A 43 6.80 -9.18 18.81
CA LYS A 43 5.84 -9.29 17.70
C LYS A 43 5.71 -7.98 16.89
N ILE A 44 5.67 -6.82 17.55
CA ILE A 44 5.64 -5.52 16.86
C ILE A 44 6.90 -5.34 16.00
N ARG A 45 8.09 -5.69 16.51
CA ARG A 45 9.35 -5.63 15.76
C ARG A 45 9.34 -6.59 14.57
N GLU A 46 8.93 -7.83 14.79
CA GLU A 46 8.82 -8.86 13.76
C GLU A 46 7.91 -8.39 12.61
N ILE A 47 6.70 -7.94 12.91
CA ILE A 47 5.75 -7.43 11.92
C ILE A 47 6.33 -6.22 11.16
N PHE A 48 7.00 -5.30 11.87
CA PHE A 48 7.57 -4.11 11.27
C PHE A 48 8.70 -4.46 10.28
N ILE A 49 9.62 -5.33 10.68
CA ILE A 49 10.75 -5.78 9.85
C ILE A 49 10.28 -6.61 8.66
N ASN A 50 9.40 -7.59 8.89
CA ASN A 50 8.87 -8.46 7.83
C ASN A 50 8.13 -7.67 6.74
N ASN A 51 7.53 -6.54 7.10
CA ASN A 51 6.90 -5.63 6.16
C ASN A 51 7.83 -4.50 5.68
N LYS A 52 9.16 -4.65 5.80
CA LYS A 52 10.18 -3.71 5.30
C LYS A 52 9.88 -2.27 5.77
N GLU A 53 9.54 -2.10 7.05
CA GLU A 53 9.23 -0.81 7.70
C GLU A 53 8.03 -0.04 7.10
N ARG A 54 7.20 -0.69 6.29
CA ARG A 54 6.06 -0.08 5.59
C ARG A 54 4.82 0.11 6.47
N TYR A 55 4.74 -0.60 7.61
CA TYR A 55 3.55 -0.59 8.47
C TYR A 55 3.65 0.43 9.59
N GLY A 56 2.67 1.35 9.65
CA GLY A 56 2.42 2.19 10.81
C GLY A 56 1.61 1.44 11.89
N TYR A 57 1.47 2.05 13.07
CA TYR A 57 0.83 1.44 14.24
C TYR A 57 -0.57 0.86 13.97
N ARG A 58 -1.36 1.44 13.07
CA ARG A 58 -2.71 0.94 12.76
C ARG A 58 -2.66 -0.42 12.08
N ARG A 59 -1.79 -0.57 11.05
CA ARG A 59 -1.62 -1.86 10.38
C ARG A 59 -0.98 -2.89 11.28
N ILE A 60 0.02 -2.50 12.08
CA ILE A 60 0.61 -3.41 13.09
C ILE A 60 -0.45 -3.87 14.08
N THR A 61 -1.36 -2.99 14.50
CA THR A 61 -2.46 -3.39 15.40
C THR A 61 -3.40 -4.39 14.72
N LEU A 62 -3.74 -4.18 13.45
CA LEU A 62 -4.58 -5.11 12.69
C LEU A 62 -3.89 -6.46 12.49
N GLU A 63 -2.60 -6.44 12.17
CA GLU A 63 -1.82 -7.67 11.98
C GLU A 63 -1.67 -8.44 13.29
N LEU A 64 -1.44 -7.77 14.41
CA LEU A 64 -1.49 -8.39 15.73
C LEU A 64 -2.85 -9.04 16.01
N LYS A 65 -3.95 -8.37 15.63
CA LYS A 65 -5.30 -8.93 15.75
C LYS A 65 -5.50 -10.16 14.86
N ASN A 66 -5.00 -10.15 13.62
CA ASN A 66 -5.02 -11.31 12.72
C ASN A 66 -4.27 -12.51 13.33
N GLN A 67 -3.22 -12.24 14.14
CA GLN A 67 -2.45 -13.23 14.89
C GLN A 67 -3.03 -13.53 16.28
N ASN A 68 -4.30 -13.17 16.56
CA ASN A 68 -5.02 -13.37 17.82
C ASN A 68 -4.49 -12.58 19.02
N TYR A 69 -3.67 -11.54 18.82
CA TYR A 69 -3.26 -10.64 19.90
C TYR A 69 -4.25 -9.46 20.03
N ASN A 70 -4.99 -9.43 21.11
CA ASN A 70 -5.92 -8.32 21.38
C ASN A 70 -5.21 -7.15 22.06
N VAL A 71 -4.64 -6.25 21.26
CA VAL A 71 -3.87 -5.09 21.74
C VAL A 71 -4.47 -3.78 21.23
N ASN A 72 -4.63 -2.81 22.14
CA ASN A 72 -5.13 -1.49 21.78
C ASN A 72 -4.11 -0.72 20.92
N HIS A 73 -4.57 -0.07 19.85
CA HIS A 73 -3.73 0.70 18.93
C HIS A 73 -2.91 1.81 19.61
N LYS A 74 -3.43 2.42 20.69
CA LYS A 74 -2.69 3.41 21.48
C LYS A 74 -1.49 2.79 22.20
N LYS A 75 -1.59 1.52 22.64
CA LYS A 75 -0.47 0.78 23.23
C LYS A 75 0.58 0.48 22.17
N VAL A 76 0.18 -0.01 21.00
CA VAL A 76 1.09 -0.27 19.86
C VAL A 76 1.84 1.00 19.46
N TYR A 77 1.13 2.12 19.32
CA TYR A 77 1.74 3.41 19.02
C TYR A 77 2.82 3.82 20.04
N ARG A 78 2.52 3.74 21.35
CA ARG A 78 3.47 4.07 22.42
C ARG A 78 4.73 3.17 22.37
N ILE A 79 4.55 1.88 22.10
CA ILE A 79 5.65 0.92 21.97
C ILE A 79 6.51 1.30 20.75
N MET A 80 5.92 1.54 19.60
CA MET A 80 6.65 1.94 18.40
C MET A 80 7.46 3.23 18.62
N VAL A 81 6.87 4.24 19.27
CA VAL A 81 7.58 5.48 19.62
C VAL A 81 8.76 5.20 20.57
N LYS A 82 8.58 4.37 21.62
CA LYS A 82 9.65 3.99 22.57
C LYS A 82 10.80 3.26 21.86
N LEU A 83 10.48 2.47 20.84
CA LEU A 83 11.45 1.70 20.05
C LEU A 83 12.06 2.49 18.89
N GLY A 84 11.62 3.72 18.65
CA GLY A 84 12.08 4.52 17.50
C GLY A 84 11.61 3.99 16.14
N LEU A 85 10.61 3.10 16.09
CA LEU A 85 10.09 2.50 14.85
C LEU A 85 9.24 3.52 14.08
N LYS A 86 9.77 4.00 12.96
CA LYS A 86 9.13 5.02 12.11
C LYS A 86 8.83 4.42 10.74
N PRO A 87 7.55 4.30 10.34
CA PRO A 87 7.21 3.79 9.02
C PRO A 87 7.62 4.77 7.93
N LEU A 88 7.86 4.26 6.73
CA LEU A 88 8.12 5.05 5.53
C LEU A 88 6.99 6.08 5.32
N LYS A 89 7.35 7.33 5.10
CA LYS A 89 6.41 8.45 4.89
C LYS A 89 6.40 8.85 3.43
N ARG A 90 5.18 9.04 2.90
CA ARG A 90 5.01 9.59 1.55
C ARG A 90 5.38 11.08 1.55
N ASN A 91 6.41 11.42 0.80
CA ASN A 91 6.77 12.81 0.52
C ASN A 91 5.91 13.33 -0.64
N LYS A 92 5.37 14.55 -0.50
CA LYS A 92 4.67 15.20 -1.61
C LYS A 92 5.70 15.60 -2.68
N ARG A 93 5.57 15.05 -3.88
CA ARG A 93 6.37 15.45 -5.05
C ARG A 93 5.46 16.17 -6.04
N LYS A 94 6.01 17.14 -6.80
CA LYS A 94 5.27 17.82 -7.87
C LYS A 94 5.01 16.83 -8.99
N TYR A 95 3.77 16.76 -9.44
CA TYR A 95 3.35 15.94 -10.58
C TYR A 95 3.17 16.84 -11.80
N SER A 96 3.59 16.35 -12.97
CA SER A 96 3.35 17.00 -14.27
C SER A 96 2.56 16.05 -15.15
N SER A 97 1.39 16.44 -15.61
CA SER A 97 0.56 15.66 -16.52
C SER A 97 0.84 16.03 -17.97
N TYR A 98 0.66 15.06 -18.88
CA TYR A 98 0.70 15.29 -20.32
C TYR A 98 -0.44 16.23 -20.77
N LYS A 99 -0.12 17.20 -21.64
CA LYS A 99 -1.09 18.25 -22.08
C LYS A 99 -1.55 18.08 -23.54
N GLY A 100 -1.19 17.00 -24.22
CA GLY A 100 -1.54 16.79 -25.63
C GLY A 100 -2.96 16.23 -25.84
N THR A 101 -3.53 16.47 -27.04
CA THR A 101 -4.77 15.84 -27.51
C THR A 101 -4.46 15.14 -28.83
N VAL A 102 -4.70 13.82 -28.91
CA VAL A 102 -4.31 13.00 -30.06
C VAL A 102 -5.50 12.30 -30.71
N GLY A 103 -6.62 12.13 -29.98
CA GLY A 103 -7.78 11.37 -30.44
C GLY A 103 -9.07 11.76 -29.75
N LYS A 104 -10.03 10.84 -29.67
CA LYS A 104 -11.34 11.08 -29.06
C LYS A 104 -11.30 10.89 -27.55
N ILE A 105 -11.79 11.87 -26.80
CA ILE A 105 -11.91 11.84 -25.34
C ILE A 105 -13.28 11.28 -24.99
N ALA A 106 -13.33 10.29 -24.09
CA ALA A 106 -14.55 9.73 -23.54
C ALA A 106 -15.07 10.56 -22.33
N ASP A 107 -16.36 10.48 -22.05
CA ASP A 107 -17.00 11.16 -20.92
C ASP A 107 -16.49 10.61 -19.57
N ASN A 108 -16.47 11.47 -18.55
CA ASN A 108 -16.19 11.05 -17.18
C ASN A 108 -17.43 10.40 -16.54
N LEU A 109 -17.51 9.07 -16.60
CA LEU A 109 -18.60 8.29 -16.00
C LEU A 109 -18.45 8.11 -14.50
N ILE A 110 -17.21 8.18 -13.97
CA ILE A 110 -16.91 7.99 -12.54
C ILE A 110 -17.38 9.17 -11.69
N LYS A 111 -17.20 10.41 -12.18
CA LYS A 111 -17.59 11.64 -11.46
C LYS A 111 -17.12 11.66 -9.99
N ARG A 112 -15.91 11.14 -9.73
CA ARG A 112 -15.29 10.95 -8.40
C ARG A 112 -15.99 9.94 -7.49
N ASN A 113 -16.97 9.18 -7.97
CA ASN A 113 -17.51 8.05 -7.24
C ASN A 113 -16.63 6.82 -7.49
N PHE A 114 -15.56 6.68 -6.70
CA PHE A 114 -14.60 5.59 -6.80
C PHE A 114 -15.06 4.30 -6.14
N THR A 115 -16.19 4.30 -5.46
CA THR A 115 -16.72 3.12 -4.78
C THR A 115 -17.26 2.12 -5.80
N ALA A 116 -16.81 0.89 -5.74
CA ALA A 116 -17.38 -0.25 -6.44
C ALA A 116 -17.92 -1.23 -5.41
N ASN A 117 -19.13 -1.76 -5.65
CA ASN A 117 -19.78 -2.71 -4.74
C ASN A 117 -19.44 -4.16 -5.07
N ASN A 118 -19.08 -4.41 -6.32
CA ASN A 118 -18.74 -5.74 -6.81
C ASN A 118 -17.36 -5.78 -7.48
N PRO A 119 -16.67 -6.91 -7.47
CA PRO A 119 -15.49 -7.12 -8.29
C PRO A 119 -15.78 -6.84 -9.77
N ASN A 120 -14.83 -6.22 -10.46
CA ASN A 120 -14.92 -5.92 -11.89
C ASN A 120 -16.06 -4.94 -12.29
N GLU A 121 -16.58 -4.15 -11.37
CA GLU A 121 -17.55 -3.07 -11.65
C GLU A 121 -16.85 -1.83 -12.22
N LYS A 122 -15.71 -1.45 -11.63
CA LYS A 122 -14.91 -0.29 -12.04
C LYS A 122 -13.43 -0.63 -11.99
N TRP A 123 -12.78 -0.45 -13.12
CA TRP A 123 -11.32 -0.55 -13.20
C TRP A 123 -10.68 0.82 -13.44
N TYR A 124 -9.46 0.96 -12.96
CA TYR A 124 -8.64 2.16 -13.10
C TYR A 124 -7.31 1.80 -13.71
N THR A 125 -6.83 2.64 -14.62
CA THR A 125 -5.50 2.49 -15.22
C THR A 125 -4.83 3.83 -15.43
N ASP A 126 -3.54 3.82 -15.45
CA ASP A 126 -2.67 4.96 -15.76
C ASP A 126 -1.26 4.42 -16.04
N VAL A 127 -0.37 5.27 -16.58
CA VAL A 127 1.04 4.92 -16.79
C VAL A 127 1.92 5.76 -15.89
N THR A 128 2.83 5.11 -15.18
CA THR A 128 3.83 5.83 -14.39
C THR A 128 5.24 5.52 -14.86
N GLU A 129 6.09 6.55 -14.86
CA GLU A 129 7.52 6.45 -15.21
C GLU A 129 8.37 6.26 -13.94
N PHE A 130 9.37 5.40 -14.05
CA PHE A 130 10.52 5.30 -13.17
C PHE A 130 11.75 5.72 -13.94
N ASN A 131 12.65 6.47 -13.33
CA ASN A 131 13.95 6.84 -13.89
C ASN A 131 15.04 6.30 -12.97
N LEU A 132 15.83 5.37 -13.48
CA LEU A 132 16.97 4.77 -12.80
C LEU A 132 18.25 5.15 -13.54
N ARG A 133 19.05 6.07 -13.00
CA ARG A 133 20.34 6.48 -13.58
C ARG A 133 20.25 6.92 -15.06
N GLY A 134 19.14 7.55 -15.45
CA GLY A 134 18.90 8.00 -16.83
C GLY A 134 18.12 7.01 -17.68
N GLU A 135 18.04 5.73 -17.32
CA GLU A 135 17.19 4.75 -17.99
C GLU A 135 15.75 4.82 -17.48
N LYS A 136 14.78 4.62 -18.38
CA LYS A 136 13.36 4.74 -18.06
C LYS A 136 12.65 3.40 -18.11
N CYS A 137 11.79 3.16 -17.11
CA CYS A 137 10.83 2.08 -17.10
C CYS A 137 9.42 2.64 -16.89
N TYR A 138 8.47 2.13 -17.63
CA TYR A 138 7.06 2.52 -17.57
C TYR A 138 6.23 1.36 -17.07
N LEU A 139 5.42 1.60 -16.03
CA LEU A 139 4.47 0.63 -15.48
C LEU A 139 3.05 1.05 -15.83
N SER A 140 2.29 0.14 -16.43
CA SER A 140 0.86 0.29 -16.72
C SER A 140 0.06 -0.81 -16.04
N PRO A 141 -0.58 -0.56 -14.90
CA PRO A 141 -1.40 -1.52 -14.19
C PRO A 141 -2.90 -1.31 -14.41
N ILE A 142 -3.70 -2.35 -14.17
CA ILE A 142 -5.16 -2.27 -14.01
C ILE A 142 -5.49 -2.54 -12.55
N LEU A 143 -6.17 -1.59 -11.90
CA LEU A 143 -6.60 -1.66 -10.52
C LEU A 143 -8.11 -1.82 -10.44
N ASP A 144 -8.58 -2.83 -9.69
CA ASP A 144 -10.01 -3.01 -9.40
C ASP A 144 -10.45 -2.05 -8.28
N GLY A 145 -11.51 -1.26 -8.55
CA GLY A 145 -12.08 -0.33 -7.59
C GLY A 145 -12.72 -0.97 -6.37
N PHE A 146 -13.11 -2.26 -6.46
CA PHE A 146 -13.77 -2.99 -5.38
C PHE A 146 -12.85 -3.19 -4.17
N ASN A 147 -11.68 -3.76 -4.40
CA ASN A 147 -10.73 -4.12 -3.34
C ASN A 147 -9.35 -3.47 -3.51
N GLY A 148 -9.11 -2.79 -4.65
CA GLY A 148 -7.84 -2.20 -5.02
C GLY A 148 -6.78 -3.23 -5.39
N GLU A 149 -7.16 -4.41 -5.88
CA GLU A 149 -6.26 -5.41 -6.45
C GLU A 149 -5.68 -4.93 -7.77
N ILE A 150 -4.41 -5.18 -8.00
CA ILE A 150 -3.82 -5.06 -9.33
C ILE A 150 -4.10 -6.35 -10.10
N ILE A 151 -5.05 -6.28 -11.03
CA ILE A 151 -5.52 -7.44 -11.79
C ILE A 151 -4.47 -7.91 -12.79
N SER A 152 -3.86 -6.95 -13.47
CA SER A 152 -2.82 -7.15 -14.47
C SER A 152 -1.97 -5.92 -14.57
N TYR A 153 -0.78 -6.05 -15.12
CA TYR A 153 0.12 -4.95 -15.42
C TYR A 153 1.12 -5.33 -16.51
N ASN A 154 1.77 -4.33 -17.07
CA ASN A 154 2.91 -4.48 -17.94
C ASN A 154 3.99 -3.46 -17.60
N THR A 155 5.26 -3.87 -17.68
CA THR A 155 6.44 -3.00 -17.61
C THR A 155 7.09 -2.90 -18.97
N SER A 156 7.54 -1.70 -19.38
CA SER A 156 8.18 -1.47 -20.67
C SER A 156 9.27 -0.41 -20.56
N LYS A 157 10.29 -0.49 -21.42
CA LYS A 157 11.36 0.53 -21.53
C LYS A 157 10.89 1.78 -22.29
N SER A 158 9.74 1.71 -22.97
CA SER A 158 9.13 2.84 -23.69
C SER A 158 7.62 2.84 -23.55
N PRO A 159 6.96 4.02 -23.44
CA PRO A 159 5.52 4.11 -23.40
C PRO A 159 4.98 3.93 -24.83
N ASN A 160 4.45 2.76 -25.14
CA ASN A 160 3.89 2.44 -26.45
C ASN A 160 2.55 1.70 -26.33
N LEU A 161 1.83 1.59 -27.46
CA LEU A 161 0.53 0.90 -27.50
C LEU A 161 0.66 -0.59 -27.21
N ALA A 162 1.78 -1.21 -27.59
CA ALA A 162 2.02 -2.64 -27.36
C ALA A 162 2.02 -2.97 -25.86
N GLN A 163 2.51 -2.05 -25.00
CA GLN A 163 2.44 -2.19 -23.54
C GLN A 163 0.98 -2.28 -23.05
N ILE A 164 0.13 -1.40 -23.56
CA ILE A 164 -1.29 -1.37 -23.19
C ILE A 164 -2.02 -2.60 -23.75
N ASP A 165 -1.72 -3.00 -24.96
CA ASP A 165 -2.30 -4.18 -25.60
C ASP A 165 -1.93 -5.47 -24.86
N ASP A 166 -0.69 -5.64 -24.45
CA ASP A 166 -0.25 -6.80 -23.66
C ASP A 166 -0.95 -6.84 -22.31
N MET A 167 -1.02 -5.70 -21.62
CA MET A 167 -1.75 -5.57 -20.35
C MET A 167 -3.22 -5.98 -20.51
N LEU A 168 -3.92 -5.50 -21.54
CA LEU A 168 -5.31 -5.86 -21.83
C LEU A 168 -5.46 -7.35 -22.18
N ASN A 169 -4.54 -7.91 -22.98
CA ASN A 169 -4.53 -9.33 -23.33
C ASN A 169 -4.44 -10.23 -22.08
N LYS A 170 -3.52 -9.90 -21.18
CA LYS A 170 -3.37 -10.62 -19.92
C LYS A 170 -4.64 -10.54 -19.07
N THR A 171 -5.27 -9.36 -19.06
CA THR A 171 -6.48 -9.12 -18.29
C THR A 171 -7.68 -9.90 -18.84
N PHE A 172 -7.94 -9.81 -20.14
CA PHE A 172 -9.11 -10.45 -20.77
C PHE A 172 -9.03 -11.99 -20.75
N LYS A 173 -7.81 -12.54 -20.72
CA LYS A 173 -7.60 -13.98 -20.49
C LYS A 173 -7.92 -14.41 -19.06
N LYS A 174 -7.67 -13.53 -18.08
CA LYS A 174 -7.85 -13.83 -16.65
C LYS A 174 -9.28 -13.62 -16.19
N VAL A 175 -9.97 -12.63 -16.72
CA VAL A 175 -11.33 -12.23 -16.30
C VAL A 175 -12.32 -12.52 -17.41
N GLY A 176 -13.38 -13.28 -17.10
CA GLY A 176 -14.35 -13.74 -18.09
C GLY A 176 -15.28 -12.64 -18.58
N ASN A 177 -16.44 -12.45 -17.93
CA ASN A 177 -17.43 -11.47 -18.37
C ASN A 177 -17.04 -10.05 -17.93
N LEU A 178 -16.95 -9.13 -18.89
CA LEU A 178 -16.60 -7.72 -18.71
C LEU A 178 -17.74 -6.77 -19.13
N GLU A 179 -18.91 -7.30 -19.43
CA GLU A 179 -20.06 -6.51 -19.88
C GLU A 179 -20.47 -5.49 -18.83
N GLY A 180 -20.55 -4.23 -19.24
CA GLY A 180 -20.94 -3.11 -18.37
C GLY A 180 -19.86 -2.54 -17.46
N LEU A 181 -18.67 -3.18 -17.38
CA LEU A 181 -17.52 -2.67 -16.64
C LEU A 181 -17.18 -1.23 -17.07
N ILE A 182 -16.94 -0.34 -16.11
CA ILE A 182 -16.42 1.00 -16.38
C ILE A 182 -14.90 0.96 -16.26
N PHE A 183 -14.19 1.26 -17.35
CA PHE A 183 -12.74 1.34 -17.36
C PHE A 183 -12.28 2.80 -17.45
N HIS A 184 -11.75 3.31 -16.36
CA HIS A 184 -11.37 4.70 -16.19
C HIS A 184 -9.88 4.94 -16.30
N SER A 185 -9.50 5.97 -17.04
CA SER A 185 -8.11 6.43 -17.20
C SER A 185 -8.02 7.96 -17.13
N ASP A 186 -6.80 8.48 -17.14
CA ASP A 186 -6.57 9.88 -17.50
C ASP A 186 -6.77 10.09 -19.01
N GLN A 187 -6.46 11.32 -19.50
CA GLN A 187 -6.48 11.64 -20.92
C GLN A 187 -5.15 11.37 -21.61
N GLY A 188 -4.40 10.37 -21.17
CA GLY A 188 -3.16 9.95 -21.82
C GLY A 188 -3.41 9.58 -23.29
N TRP A 189 -2.46 9.92 -24.18
CA TRP A 189 -2.59 9.71 -25.62
C TRP A 189 -2.92 8.24 -25.97
N GLN A 190 -2.37 7.28 -25.25
CA GLN A 190 -2.58 5.84 -25.45
C GLN A 190 -4.05 5.41 -25.31
N TYR A 191 -4.82 6.09 -24.46
CA TYR A 191 -6.24 5.79 -24.21
C TYR A 191 -7.20 6.49 -25.19
N GLN A 192 -6.68 7.43 -25.98
CA GLN A 192 -7.43 8.19 -26.99
C GLN A 192 -7.42 7.51 -28.37
N HIS A 193 -6.58 6.50 -28.57
CA HIS A 193 -6.46 5.79 -29.84
C HIS A 193 -7.68 4.93 -30.15
N GLN A 194 -8.14 5.00 -31.41
CA GLN A 194 -9.29 4.24 -31.90
C GLN A 194 -9.17 2.72 -31.67
N PRO A 195 -8.04 2.05 -31.94
CA PRO A 195 -7.89 0.61 -31.67
C PRO A 195 -8.16 0.24 -30.20
N TYR A 196 -7.63 1.03 -29.26
CA TYR A 196 -7.88 0.84 -27.84
C TYR A 196 -9.38 0.96 -27.51
N GLN A 197 -10.04 2.03 -27.96
CA GLN A 197 -11.46 2.29 -27.72
C GLN A 197 -12.34 1.18 -28.33
N GLN A 198 -12.03 0.77 -29.57
CA GLN A 198 -12.76 -0.31 -30.23
C GLN A 198 -12.63 -1.65 -29.50
N ARG A 199 -11.44 -1.90 -28.95
CA ARG A 199 -11.16 -3.12 -28.19
C ARG A 199 -11.96 -3.17 -26.89
N LEU A 200 -12.09 -2.06 -26.16
CA LEU A 200 -12.95 -1.97 -24.99
C LEU A 200 -14.40 -2.22 -25.37
N LYS A 201 -14.88 -1.55 -26.41
CA LYS A 201 -16.26 -1.69 -26.91
C LYS A 201 -16.58 -3.13 -27.32
N ASN A 202 -15.66 -3.83 -28.01
CA ASN A 202 -15.84 -5.22 -28.42
C ASN A 202 -15.96 -6.20 -27.24
N ASN A 203 -15.50 -5.79 -26.05
CA ASN A 203 -15.61 -6.57 -24.81
C ASN A 203 -16.72 -6.05 -23.88
N GLY A 204 -17.64 -5.19 -24.36
CA GLY A 204 -18.76 -4.65 -23.57
C GLY A 204 -18.32 -3.63 -22.50
N ILE A 205 -17.07 -3.15 -22.53
CA ILE A 205 -16.48 -2.27 -21.54
C ILE A 205 -16.83 -0.81 -21.87
N LYS A 206 -17.30 -0.06 -20.89
CA LYS A 206 -17.57 1.38 -20.97
C LYS A 206 -16.32 2.17 -20.63
N GLN A 207 -15.74 2.85 -21.62
CA GLN A 207 -14.62 3.74 -21.40
C GLN A 207 -15.04 4.99 -20.63
N SER A 208 -14.22 5.41 -19.68
CA SER A 208 -14.37 6.67 -18.94
C SER A 208 -13.01 7.36 -18.84
N MET A 209 -12.99 8.70 -18.96
CA MET A 209 -11.76 9.49 -18.84
C MET A 209 -11.92 10.62 -17.82
N SER A 210 -10.82 10.94 -17.13
CA SER A 210 -10.73 12.12 -16.26
C SER A 210 -10.98 13.41 -17.05
N ARG A 211 -11.46 14.45 -16.37
CA ARG A 211 -11.51 15.78 -16.97
C ARG A 211 -10.11 16.34 -17.16
N LYS A 212 -9.92 17.15 -18.21
CA LYS A 212 -8.61 17.73 -18.53
C LYS A 212 -8.02 18.51 -17.35
N GLY A 213 -6.78 18.19 -17.00
CA GLY A 213 -6.05 18.85 -15.92
C GLY A 213 -6.57 18.55 -14.49
N ASN A 214 -7.46 17.58 -14.33
CA ASN A 214 -8.05 17.23 -13.04
C ASN A 214 -7.54 15.89 -12.53
N SER A 215 -6.36 15.91 -11.91
CA SER A 215 -5.70 14.72 -11.37
C SER A 215 -6.54 14.00 -10.30
N MET A 216 -7.38 14.74 -9.56
CA MET A 216 -8.28 14.14 -8.56
C MET A 216 -9.31 13.18 -9.16
N ASP A 217 -9.58 13.26 -10.46
CA ASP A 217 -10.49 12.32 -11.13
C ASP A 217 -9.84 10.93 -11.32
N ASN A 218 -8.50 10.81 -11.24
CA ASN A 218 -7.75 9.54 -11.27
C ASN A 218 -7.10 9.19 -9.91
N GLY A 219 -7.72 9.60 -8.81
CA GLY A 219 -7.19 9.48 -7.45
C GLY A 219 -6.85 8.05 -7.01
N MET A 220 -7.49 7.03 -7.58
CA MET A 220 -7.18 5.61 -7.29
C MET A 220 -5.76 5.26 -7.76
N MET A 221 -5.41 5.62 -9.00
CA MET A 221 -4.09 5.35 -9.56
C MET A 221 -3.01 6.21 -8.92
N GLU A 222 -3.29 7.51 -8.70
CA GLU A 222 -2.36 8.40 -7.99
C GLU A 222 -2.01 7.86 -6.59
N ASN A 223 -3.01 7.33 -5.88
CA ASN A 223 -2.77 6.73 -4.56
C ASN A 223 -1.92 5.46 -4.68
N PHE A 224 -2.21 4.58 -5.62
CA PHE A 224 -1.43 3.36 -5.84
C PHE A 224 0.02 3.68 -6.21
N PHE A 225 0.26 4.53 -7.19
CA PHE A 225 1.61 4.93 -7.59
C PHE A 225 2.38 5.63 -6.47
N GLY A 226 1.68 6.46 -5.70
CA GLY A 226 2.29 7.10 -4.55
C GLY A 226 2.73 6.11 -3.47
N LEU A 227 1.96 5.04 -3.23
CA LEU A 227 2.33 3.95 -2.32
C LEU A 227 3.50 3.14 -2.87
N LEU A 228 3.37 2.65 -4.10
CA LEU A 228 4.39 1.87 -4.79
C LEU A 228 5.75 2.58 -4.74
N LYS A 229 5.80 3.82 -5.24
CA LYS A 229 7.06 4.57 -5.30
C LYS A 229 7.64 4.88 -3.92
N THR A 230 6.80 5.15 -2.92
CA THR A 230 7.27 5.41 -1.56
C THR A 230 7.79 4.14 -0.88
N GLU A 231 7.12 3.00 -1.11
CA GLU A 231 7.40 1.76 -0.38
C GLU A 231 8.52 0.92 -1.02
N MET A 232 8.92 1.22 -2.30
CA MET A 232 9.94 0.41 -2.97
C MET A 232 10.91 1.17 -3.89
N PHE A 233 10.70 2.45 -4.18
CA PHE A 233 11.55 3.16 -5.13
C PHE A 233 12.23 4.39 -4.54
N TYR A 234 11.45 5.35 -4.01
CA TYR A 234 12.01 6.60 -3.52
C TYR A 234 12.96 6.39 -2.34
N ASP A 235 14.12 7.03 -2.43
CA ASP A 235 15.21 6.95 -1.47
C ASP A 235 15.85 5.53 -1.39
N GLN A 236 15.50 4.64 -2.35
CA GLN A 236 16.02 3.28 -2.52
C GLN A 236 16.58 3.03 -3.93
N GLU A 237 16.70 4.06 -4.76
CA GLU A 237 17.15 3.96 -6.16
C GLU A 237 18.53 3.30 -6.25
N ASN A 238 19.40 3.51 -5.27
CA ASN A 238 20.74 2.92 -5.21
C ASN A 238 20.75 1.40 -4.92
N CYS A 239 19.62 0.83 -4.48
CA CYS A 239 19.49 -0.61 -4.25
C CYS A 239 19.33 -1.40 -5.57
N TYR A 240 19.10 -0.72 -6.70
CA TYR A 240 18.94 -1.33 -8.02
C TYR A 240 20.18 -1.05 -8.86
N GLU A 241 20.85 -2.10 -9.30
CA GLU A 241 22.03 -1.96 -10.18
C GLU A 241 21.61 -1.77 -11.63
N THR A 242 20.59 -2.49 -12.06
CA THR A 242 20.08 -2.53 -13.42
C THR A 242 18.58 -2.18 -13.48
N LEU A 243 18.10 -1.87 -14.70
CA LEU A 243 16.67 -1.68 -14.92
C LEU A 243 15.87 -2.98 -14.73
N ASP A 244 16.49 -4.13 -15.00
CA ASP A 244 15.86 -5.44 -14.80
C ASP A 244 15.69 -5.77 -13.30
N ASP A 245 16.61 -5.34 -12.44
CA ASP A 245 16.45 -5.43 -10.98
C ASP A 245 15.26 -4.59 -10.51
N LEU A 246 15.10 -3.38 -11.06
CA LEU A 246 13.95 -2.54 -10.76
C LEU A 246 12.63 -3.18 -11.24
N ILE A 247 12.61 -3.75 -12.44
CA ILE A 247 11.42 -4.45 -12.97
C ILE A 247 11.05 -5.61 -12.06
N LYS A 248 12.01 -6.44 -11.67
CA LYS A 248 11.79 -7.53 -10.72
C LYS A 248 11.27 -7.03 -9.38
N ALA A 249 11.81 -5.94 -8.87
CA ALA A 249 11.34 -5.35 -7.61
C ALA A 249 9.90 -4.80 -7.72
N ILE A 250 9.49 -4.30 -8.90
CA ILE A 250 8.10 -3.91 -9.17
C ILE A 250 7.19 -5.14 -9.14
N ASP A 251 7.61 -6.25 -9.77
CA ASP A 251 6.86 -7.51 -9.77
C ASP A 251 6.68 -8.06 -8.34
N ASP A 252 7.77 -8.11 -7.57
CA ASP A 252 7.75 -8.53 -6.16
C ASP A 252 6.86 -7.62 -5.31
N TYR A 253 6.90 -6.29 -5.57
CA TYR A 253 6.04 -5.36 -4.85
C TYR A 253 4.57 -5.53 -5.19
N ILE A 254 4.19 -5.74 -6.44
CA ILE A 254 2.80 -5.95 -6.84
C ILE A 254 2.27 -7.25 -6.26
N TYR A 255 3.10 -8.30 -6.21
CA TYR A 255 2.76 -9.53 -5.51
C TYR A 255 2.47 -9.26 -4.02
N TYR A 256 3.42 -8.66 -3.31
CA TYR A 256 3.25 -8.26 -1.92
C TYR A 256 2.01 -7.38 -1.70
N TYR A 257 1.78 -6.39 -2.56
CA TYR A 257 0.63 -5.48 -2.48
C TYR A 257 -0.70 -6.22 -2.59
N ASN A 258 -0.78 -7.21 -3.46
CA ASN A 258 -1.99 -7.98 -3.71
C ASN A 258 -2.27 -9.05 -2.64
N TYR A 259 -1.24 -9.75 -2.17
CA TYR A 259 -1.40 -10.94 -1.34
C TYR A 259 -1.08 -10.72 0.14
N ASP A 260 -0.12 -9.85 0.46
CA ASP A 260 0.40 -9.73 1.83
C ASP A 260 0.05 -8.38 2.47
N ARG A 261 0.01 -7.29 1.67
CA ARG A 261 -0.17 -5.94 2.18
C ARG A 261 -1.60 -5.70 2.66
N ILE A 262 -1.81 -5.75 3.97
CA ILE A 262 -3.13 -5.52 4.58
C ILE A 262 -3.56 -4.05 4.47
N LYS A 263 -4.89 -3.83 4.36
CA LYS A 263 -5.52 -2.51 4.29
C LYS A 263 -6.59 -2.35 5.38
N GLU A 264 -6.62 -1.19 6.03
CA GLU A 264 -7.65 -0.87 7.05
C GLU A 264 -9.06 -0.95 6.45
N LYS A 265 -9.25 -0.40 5.25
CA LYS A 265 -10.53 -0.43 4.53
C LYS A 265 -11.01 -1.84 4.18
N LEU A 266 -10.10 -2.80 4.10
CA LEU A 266 -10.40 -4.21 3.83
C LEU A 266 -10.39 -5.05 5.13
N LYS A 267 -10.72 -4.45 6.26
CA LYS A 267 -10.82 -5.12 7.58
C LYS A 267 -9.53 -5.84 8.02
N GLY A 268 -8.36 -5.37 7.57
CA GLY A 268 -7.07 -6.00 7.86
C GLY A 268 -6.70 -7.13 6.93
N LEU A 269 -7.35 -7.26 5.79
CA LEU A 269 -7.01 -8.21 4.74
C LEU A 269 -6.22 -7.55 3.61
N SER A 270 -5.48 -8.35 2.86
CA SER A 270 -4.92 -7.95 1.57
C SER A 270 -6.01 -7.89 0.48
N PRO A 271 -5.78 -7.21 -0.65
CA PRO A 271 -6.76 -7.13 -1.73
C PRO A 271 -7.31 -8.48 -2.16
N VAL A 272 -6.45 -9.45 -2.48
CA VAL A 272 -6.88 -10.78 -2.95
C VAL A 272 -7.64 -11.54 -1.87
N ASN A 273 -7.14 -11.55 -0.63
CA ASN A 273 -7.81 -12.23 0.48
C ASN A 273 -9.20 -11.66 0.76
N TYR A 274 -9.36 -10.33 0.62
CA TYR A 274 -10.67 -9.68 0.75
C TYR A 274 -11.63 -10.13 -0.36
N ARG A 275 -11.17 -10.22 -1.63
CA ARG A 275 -11.98 -10.72 -2.75
C ARG A 275 -12.44 -12.16 -2.50
N LEU A 276 -11.52 -13.05 -2.12
CA LEU A 276 -11.83 -14.44 -1.86
C LEU A 276 -12.90 -14.63 -0.78
N GLN A 277 -12.80 -13.89 0.33
CA GLN A 277 -13.80 -13.92 1.38
C GLN A 277 -15.16 -13.37 0.92
N SER A 278 -15.16 -12.31 0.10
CA SER A 278 -16.40 -11.72 -0.41
C SER A 278 -17.11 -12.59 -1.44
N SER A 279 -16.39 -13.48 -2.11
CA SER A 279 -16.96 -14.42 -3.10
C SER A 279 -17.48 -15.71 -2.46
N SER A 280 -17.18 -15.92 -1.18
CA SER A 280 -17.61 -17.12 -0.41
C SER A 280 -18.89 -16.90 0.41
N ILE A 281 -19.47 -15.69 0.34
CA ILE A 281 -20.73 -15.27 0.96
C ILE A 281 -21.78 -15.10 -0.13
#